data_df629f286d18388ce98a04630c35c782
#
_entry.id   df629f286d18388ce98a04630c35c782
#
_cell.length_a   1.000
_cell.length_b   1.000
_cell.length_c   1.000
_cell.angle_alpha   90.00
_cell.angle_beta   90.00
_cell.angle_gamma   90.00
#
_symmetry.space_group_name_H-M   'P 1'
#
loop_
_entity.id
_entity.type
_entity.pdbx_description
1 polymer ?
#
loop_
_entity_poly.entity_id
_entity_poly.type
_entity_poly.pdbx_seq_one_letter_code
_entity_poly.pdbx_strand_id
1 'polypeptide(L)'
;MAILGAPFNDIRAKLGNDLAIGAFREKKIPFPDGAMIARLAWKQVQSEVNDNAFRQDPSAEHLSPAALQKLLDTSFGAGPPTNVQFMIKDSKKYASTGGWGFFQFTNRRPDHVVQSSCFACHAPERATDFVFTRYSP
;
A
#
# COMPACT_ATOMS: atom_id res chain seq x y z
N MET A 1 0.98 -9.74 -11.85
CA MET A 1 -0.50 -9.89 -11.77
C MET A 1 -0.87 -9.62 -10.32
N ALA A 2 -1.43 -8.45 -10.04
CA ALA A 2 -1.91 -8.19 -8.71
C ALA A 2 -3.09 -9.13 -8.46
N ILE A 3 -2.94 -10.06 -7.54
CA ILE A 3 -4.08 -10.83 -7.05
C ILE A 3 -4.94 -9.83 -6.28
N LEU A 4 -5.91 -9.27 -6.96
CA LEU A 4 -7.07 -8.67 -6.34
C LEU A 4 -7.93 -9.81 -5.81
N GLY A 5 -7.38 -10.61 -4.90
CA GLY A 5 -8.12 -11.52 -4.07
C GLY A 5 -8.88 -10.71 -3.06
N ALA A 6 -10.19 -10.71 -3.21
CA ALA A 6 -11.16 -10.13 -2.28
C ALA A 6 -10.81 -10.38 -0.80
N PRO A 7 -11.31 -9.63 0.12
CA PRO A 7 -11.93 -8.32 0.08
C PRO A 7 -11.17 -7.31 0.94
N PHE A 8 -10.10 -6.79 0.44
CA PHE A 8 -9.49 -5.65 1.11
C PHE A 8 -10.22 -4.40 0.63
N ASN A 9 -11.35 -4.10 1.24
CA ASN A 9 -12.04 -2.83 1.06
C ASN A 9 -11.24 -1.70 1.72
N ASP A 10 -9.95 -1.59 1.37
CA ASP A 10 -9.07 -0.57 1.88
C ASP A 10 -8.34 0.17 0.75
N ILE A 11 -8.20 1.47 0.94
CA ILE A 11 -7.34 2.34 0.13
C ILE A 11 -5.98 2.35 0.80
N ARG A 12 -4.92 2.20 0.00
CA ARG A 12 -3.55 2.08 0.48
C ARG A 12 -2.64 3.10 -0.17
N ALA A 13 -1.79 3.74 0.64
CA ALA A 13 -0.62 4.46 0.18
C ALA A 13 0.64 3.70 0.59
N LYS A 14 1.63 3.67 -0.30
CA LYS A 14 2.95 3.10 -0.02
C LYS A 14 3.99 4.19 -0.17
N LEU A 15 4.82 4.33 0.85
CA LEU A 15 5.85 5.35 0.96
C LEU A 15 7.21 4.67 1.13
N GLY A 16 8.27 5.29 0.64
CA GLY A 16 9.64 4.85 0.86
C GLY A 16 10.50 6.01 1.33
N ASN A 17 11.53 5.73 2.15
CA ASN A 17 12.58 6.70 2.36
C ASN A 17 13.49 6.80 1.13
N ASP A 18 14.44 7.73 1.12
CA ASP A 18 15.32 7.99 -0.03
C ASP A 18 16.10 6.73 -0.46
N LEU A 19 16.52 5.89 0.48
CA LEU A 19 17.22 4.63 0.19
C LEU A 19 16.30 3.64 -0.55
N ALA A 20 15.07 3.50 -0.11
CA ALA A 20 14.10 2.62 -0.76
C ALA A 20 13.70 3.15 -2.14
N ILE A 21 13.42 4.44 -2.25
CA ILE A 21 13.06 5.09 -3.53
C ILE A 21 14.21 5.03 -4.52
N GLY A 22 15.45 5.29 -4.07
CA GLY A 22 16.65 5.14 -4.91
C GLY A 22 16.81 3.73 -5.44
N ALA A 23 16.69 2.72 -4.57
CA ALA A 23 16.76 1.31 -4.97
C ALA A 23 15.68 0.93 -6.01
N PHE A 24 14.45 1.41 -5.85
CA PHE A 24 13.38 1.20 -6.83
C PHE A 24 13.70 1.83 -8.18
N ARG A 25 14.15 3.08 -8.21
CA ARG A 25 14.51 3.81 -9.44
C ARG A 25 15.66 3.15 -10.19
N GLU A 26 16.67 2.71 -9.46
CA GLU A 26 17.86 2.06 -9.99
C GLU A 26 17.67 0.56 -10.27
N LYS A 27 16.49 0.01 -9.94
CA LYS A 27 16.21 -1.45 -9.99
C LYS A 27 17.23 -2.27 -9.22
N LYS A 28 17.70 -1.72 -8.11
CA LYS A 28 18.75 -2.30 -7.28
C LYS A 28 18.17 -3.33 -6.30
N ILE A 29 18.64 -4.55 -6.38
CA ILE A 29 18.29 -5.66 -5.49
C ILE A 29 19.59 -6.34 -5.05
N PRO A 30 19.72 -6.66 -3.76
CA PRO A 30 18.83 -6.39 -2.65
C PRO A 30 18.78 -4.90 -2.28
N PHE A 31 17.70 -4.49 -1.61
CA PHE A 31 17.61 -3.16 -1.03
C PHE A 31 18.74 -2.92 -0.03
N PRO A 32 19.32 -1.70 0.02
CA PRO A 32 20.36 -1.38 0.99
C PRO A 32 19.83 -1.38 2.43
N ASP A 33 20.69 -1.71 3.39
CA ASP A 33 20.37 -1.58 4.80
C ASP A 33 19.98 -0.13 5.13
N GLY A 34 18.96 0.04 5.96
CA GLY A 34 18.33 1.32 6.23
C GLY A 34 17.19 1.69 5.26
N ALA A 35 16.97 0.94 4.19
CA ALA A 35 15.78 1.13 3.36
C ALA A 35 14.52 0.90 4.19
N MET A 36 13.55 1.78 4.05
CA MET A 36 12.27 1.71 4.78
C MET A 36 11.10 1.88 3.81
N ILE A 37 10.13 0.98 3.92
CA ILE A 37 8.89 1.03 3.17
C ILE A 37 7.74 1.05 4.16
N ALA A 38 6.82 2.00 4.01
CA ALA A 38 5.62 2.10 4.81
C ALA A 38 4.37 1.83 3.96
N ARG A 39 3.40 1.17 4.53
CA ARG A 39 2.05 1.00 3.98
C ARG A 39 1.04 1.61 4.94
N LEU A 40 0.34 2.62 4.47
CA LEU A 40 -0.79 3.20 5.17
C LEU A 40 -2.07 2.65 4.58
N ALA A 41 -3.07 2.38 5.42
CA ALA A 41 -4.35 1.84 4.97
C ALA A 41 -5.53 2.57 5.63
N TRP A 42 -6.57 2.79 4.82
CA TRP A 42 -7.84 3.39 5.23
C TRP A 42 -8.98 2.52 4.74
N LYS A 43 -10.08 2.51 5.47
CA LYS A 43 -11.32 1.91 4.97
C LYS A 43 -11.73 2.62 3.67
N GLN A 44 -12.12 1.84 2.69
CA GLN A 44 -12.75 2.33 1.48
C GLN A 44 -14.20 2.71 1.81
N VAL A 45 -14.58 3.94 1.54
CA VAL A 45 -15.94 4.45 1.77
C VAL A 45 -16.43 5.24 0.57
N GLN A 46 -17.73 5.24 0.32
CA GLN A 46 -18.33 6.23 -0.57
C GLN A 46 -18.22 7.61 0.06
N SER A 47 -18.05 8.63 -0.77
CA SER A 47 -17.80 9.99 -0.32
C SER A 47 -18.66 10.98 -1.10
N GLU A 48 -19.64 11.59 -0.44
CA GLU A 48 -20.46 12.65 -1.04
C GLU A 48 -19.62 13.83 -1.55
N VAL A 49 -18.49 14.11 -0.91
CA VAL A 49 -17.56 15.17 -1.35
C VAL A 49 -16.95 14.81 -2.71
N ASN A 50 -16.50 13.57 -2.88
CA ASN A 50 -15.97 13.08 -4.14
C ASN A 50 -17.09 13.02 -5.21
N ASP A 51 -18.26 12.52 -4.86
CA ASP A 51 -19.40 12.43 -5.77
C ASP A 51 -19.79 13.81 -6.29
N ASN A 52 -19.84 14.81 -5.42
CA ASN A 52 -20.11 16.19 -5.81
C ASN A 52 -19.00 16.79 -6.69
N ALA A 53 -17.72 16.46 -6.39
CA ALA A 53 -16.60 16.88 -7.23
C ALA A 53 -16.72 16.28 -8.65
N PHE A 54 -17.03 14.99 -8.76
CA PHE A 54 -17.24 14.33 -10.07
C PHE A 54 -18.44 14.93 -10.84
N ARG A 55 -19.54 15.25 -10.15
CA ARG A 55 -20.71 15.88 -10.79
C ARG A 55 -20.41 17.28 -11.33
N GLN A 56 -19.46 17.99 -10.72
CA GLN A 56 -19.06 19.35 -11.08
C GLN A 56 -17.86 19.38 -12.06
N ASP A 57 -17.25 18.22 -12.33
CA ASP A 57 -16.15 18.14 -13.28
C ASP A 57 -16.67 18.37 -14.71
N PRO A 58 -16.09 19.32 -15.47
CA PRO A 58 -16.50 19.59 -16.86
C PRO A 58 -16.48 18.36 -17.75
N SER A 59 -15.61 17.38 -17.49
CA SER A 59 -15.56 16.13 -18.25
C SER A 59 -16.81 15.26 -18.04
N ALA A 60 -17.51 15.44 -16.93
CA ALA A 60 -18.74 14.71 -16.63
C ALA A 60 -19.93 15.15 -17.50
N GLU A 61 -19.90 16.36 -18.08
CA GLU A 61 -20.95 16.85 -18.98
C GLU A 61 -21.14 15.97 -20.23
N HIS A 62 -20.11 15.22 -20.62
CA HIS A 62 -20.14 14.30 -21.74
C HIS A 62 -20.64 12.90 -21.40
N LEU A 63 -20.87 12.62 -20.11
CA LEU A 63 -21.36 11.34 -19.64
C LEU A 63 -22.89 11.27 -19.68
N SER A 64 -23.42 10.12 -20.10
CA SER A 64 -24.85 9.87 -19.90
C SER A 64 -25.16 9.76 -18.40
N PRO A 65 -26.42 10.03 -17.97
CA PRO A 65 -26.81 9.85 -16.57
C PRO A 65 -26.46 8.47 -16.00
N ALA A 66 -26.63 7.42 -16.80
CA ALA A 66 -26.30 6.05 -16.39
C ALA A 66 -24.78 5.84 -16.24
N ALA A 67 -23.96 6.42 -17.13
CA ALA A 67 -22.52 6.34 -17.03
C ALA A 67 -21.98 7.12 -15.81
N LEU A 68 -22.52 8.30 -15.56
CA LEU A 68 -22.20 9.09 -14.37
C LEU A 68 -22.59 8.33 -13.10
N GLN A 69 -23.79 7.77 -13.02
CA GLN A 69 -24.21 6.99 -11.85
C GLN A 69 -23.30 5.80 -11.60
N LYS A 70 -22.93 5.06 -12.65
CA LYS A 70 -21.97 3.94 -12.53
C LYS A 70 -20.61 4.40 -12.02
N LEU A 71 -20.10 5.55 -12.48
CA LEU A 71 -18.87 6.14 -11.98
C LEU A 71 -18.96 6.42 -10.48
N LEU A 72 -20.06 7.04 -10.02
CA LEU A 72 -20.27 7.36 -8.61
C LEU A 72 -20.38 6.08 -7.76
N ASP A 73 -21.11 5.08 -8.22
CA ASP A 73 -21.27 3.80 -7.51
C ASP A 73 -19.96 3.02 -7.35
N THR A 74 -18.99 3.29 -8.24
CA THR A 74 -17.67 2.63 -8.23
C THR A 74 -16.54 3.53 -7.72
N SER A 75 -16.86 4.75 -7.28
CA SER A 75 -15.90 5.71 -6.75
C SER A 75 -15.86 5.65 -5.22
N PHE A 76 -14.65 5.64 -4.68
CA PHE A 76 -14.44 5.52 -3.25
C PHE A 76 -13.37 6.51 -2.78
N GLY A 77 -13.54 7.00 -1.55
CA GLY A 77 -12.57 7.81 -0.85
C GLY A 77 -11.94 7.08 0.34
N ALA A 78 -10.86 7.65 0.86
CA ALA A 78 -10.25 7.17 2.08
C ALA A 78 -11.12 7.55 3.29
N GLY A 79 -11.64 6.56 3.96
CA GLY A 79 -12.39 6.69 5.21
C GLY A 79 -11.46 6.64 6.42
N PRO A 80 -11.93 6.13 7.57
CA PRO A 80 -11.12 6.01 8.78
C PRO A 80 -9.84 5.19 8.55
N PRO A 81 -8.69 5.60 9.13
CA PRO A 81 -7.45 4.83 9.05
C PRO A 81 -7.62 3.48 9.77
N THR A 82 -6.98 2.43 9.23
CA THR A 82 -7.01 1.08 9.80
C THR A 82 -5.71 0.72 10.49
N ASN A 83 -4.62 0.66 9.74
CA ASN A 83 -3.30 0.34 10.27
C ASN A 83 -2.18 1.00 9.46
N VAL A 84 -1.00 0.99 10.04
CA VAL A 84 0.25 1.35 9.37
C VAL A 84 1.20 0.17 9.52
N GLN A 85 1.83 -0.22 8.42
CA GLN A 85 2.83 -1.28 8.40
C GLN A 85 4.16 -0.73 7.89
N PHE A 86 5.26 -1.27 8.43
CA PHE A 86 6.61 -0.92 8.00
C PHE A 86 7.40 -2.17 7.67
N MET A 87 8.23 -2.08 6.64
CA MET A 87 9.36 -2.95 6.36
C MET A 87 10.63 -2.14 6.52
N ILE A 88 11.58 -2.63 7.31
CA ILE A 88 12.87 -1.96 7.54
C ILE A 88 13.98 -2.95 7.20
N LYS A 89 14.87 -2.57 6.29
CA LYS A 89 16.01 -3.41 5.88
C LYS A 89 17.15 -3.27 6.88
N ASP A 90 17.54 -4.39 7.45
CA ASP A 90 18.77 -4.58 8.21
C ASP A 90 19.17 -6.05 8.05
N SER A 91 20.15 -6.28 7.17
CA SER A 91 20.56 -7.62 6.75
C SER A 91 21.16 -8.48 7.89
N LYS A 92 21.70 -7.84 8.92
CA LYS A 92 22.25 -8.51 10.09
C LYS A 92 21.19 -8.80 11.13
N LYS A 93 20.40 -7.80 11.49
CA LYS A 93 19.38 -7.92 12.55
C LYS A 93 18.24 -8.84 12.16
N TYR A 94 17.84 -8.83 10.90
CA TYR A 94 16.70 -9.59 10.38
C TYR A 94 17.11 -10.70 9.41
N ALA A 95 18.28 -11.30 9.59
CA ALA A 95 18.81 -12.34 8.71
C ALA A 95 17.83 -13.51 8.49
N SER A 96 17.10 -13.91 9.52
CA SER A 96 16.12 -15.01 9.45
C SER A 96 14.88 -14.71 8.59
N THR A 97 14.64 -13.44 8.28
CA THR A 97 13.51 -12.98 7.47
C THR A 97 13.98 -12.23 6.22
N GLY A 98 15.07 -12.69 5.61
CA GLY A 98 15.62 -12.12 4.38
C GLY A 98 16.20 -10.71 4.55
N GLY A 99 16.54 -10.33 5.77
CA GLY A 99 17.06 -8.99 6.10
C GLY A 99 15.97 -7.95 6.33
N TRP A 100 14.69 -8.33 6.43
CA TRP A 100 13.59 -7.39 6.65
C TRP A 100 12.94 -7.56 8.01
N GLY A 101 12.85 -6.46 8.75
CA GLY A 101 11.97 -6.34 9.91
C GLY A 101 10.57 -5.89 9.48
N PHE A 102 9.55 -6.52 10.03
CA PHE A 102 8.13 -6.21 9.75
C PHE A 102 7.47 -5.69 11.01
N PHE A 103 6.74 -4.58 10.88
CA PHE A 103 6.09 -3.91 11.99
C PHE A 103 4.68 -3.48 11.58
N GLN A 104 3.74 -3.55 12.52
CA GLN A 104 2.40 -3.02 12.34
C GLN A 104 1.97 -2.23 13.56
N PHE A 105 1.21 -1.17 13.30
CA PHE A 105 0.58 -0.35 14.32
C PHE A 105 -0.91 -0.23 14.01
N THR A 106 -1.73 -0.57 15.00
CA THR A 106 -3.18 -0.42 14.96
C THR A 106 -3.59 0.50 16.10
N ASN A 107 -4.37 1.54 15.80
CA ASN A 107 -4.77 2.54 16.79
C ASN A 107 -3.59 3.12 17.59
N ARG A 108 -2.47 3.42 16.91
CA ARG A 108 -1.21 3.96 17.48
C ARG A 108 -0.49 3.01 18.45
N ARG A 109 -0.86 1.74 18.48
CA ARG A 109 -0.21 0.72 19.32
C ARG A 109 0.49 -0.31 18.43
N PRO A 110 1.70 -0.76 18.80
CA PRO A 110 2.38 -1.81 18.06
C PRO A 110 1.65 -3.16 18.25
N ASP A 111 1.53 -3.91 17.16
CA ASP A 111 1.02 -5.27 17.17
C ASP A 111 2.18 -6.25 17.41
N HIS A 112 2.07 -7.12 18.42
CA HIS A 112 3.19 -7.92 18.92
C HIS A 112 3.52 -9.18 18.10
N VAL A 113 2.71 -9.59 17.12
CA VAL A 113 2.86 -10.89 16.43
C VAL A 113 3.04 -10.74 14.91
N VAL A 114 3.69 -9.67 14.48
CA VAL A 114 3.70 -9.28 13.05
C VAL A 114 4.84 -9.91 12.26
N GLN A 115 6.02 -10.08 12.87
CA GLN A 115 7.23 -10.46 12.14
C GLN A 115 7.08 -11.78 11.36
N SER A 116 6.64 -12.85 11.99
CA SER A 116 6.52 -14.17 11.35
C SER A 116 5.36 -14.24 10.37
N SER A 117 4.21 -13.65 10.73
CA SER A 117 3.02 -13.68 9.86
C SER A 117 3.20 -12.84 8.60
N CYS A 118 3.83 -11.68 8.69
CA CYS A 118 4.15 -10.86 7.52
C CYS A 118 5.19 -11.57 6.64
N PHE A 119 6.24 -12.10 7.23
CA PHE A 119 7.28 -12.80 6.48
C PHE A 119 6.74 -14.02 5.74
N ALA A 120 5.84 -14.80 6.31
CA ALA A 120 5.23 -15.94 5.64
C ALA A 120 4.60 -15.57 4.29
N CYS A 121 3.92 -14.41 4.21
CA CYS A 121 3.36 -13.90 2.96
C CYS A 121 4.42 -13.31 2.02
N HIS A 122 5.49 -12.69 2.56
CA HIS A 122 6.54 -12.07 1.76
C HIS A 122 7.61 -13.06 1.27
N ALA A 123 7.77 -14.22 1.92
CA ALA A 123 8.79 -15.19 1.61
C ALA A 123 8.82 -15.68 0.14
N PRO A 124 7.68 -15.86 -0.55
CA PRO A 124 7.69 -16.24 -1.97
C PRO A 124 8.31 -15.17 -2.89
N GLU A 125 8.32 -13.91 -2.48
CA GLU A 125 8.80 -12.77 -3.27
C GLU A 125 10.31 -12.52 -3.13
N ARG A 126 11.09 -13.59 -2.92
CA ARG A 126 12.56 -13.50 -2.78
C ARG A 126 13.24 -12.83 -3.97
N ALA A 127 12.73 -13.04 -5.18
CA ALA A 127 13.31 -12.48 -6.40
C ALA A 127 13.24 -10.94 -6.46
N THR A 128 12.32 -10.35 -5.71
CA THR A 128 12.17 -8.89 -5.58
C THR A 128 12.58 -8.40 -4.20
N ASP A 129 13.48 -9.12 -3.55
CA ASP A 129 13.92 -8.88 -2.17
C ASP A 129 12.73 -8.77 -1.19
N PHE A 130 11.74 -9.68 -1.33
CA PHE A 130 10.54 -9.76 -0.48
C PHE A 130 9.58 -8.56 -0.57
N VAL A 131 9.67 -7.76 -1.64
CA VAL A 131 8.85 -6.55 -1.83
C VAL A 131 7.87 -6.73 -2.98
N PHE A 132 6.58 -6.63 -2.71
CA PHE A 132 5.51 -6.74 -3.72
C PHE A 132 5.35 -5.48 -4.57
N THR A 133 5.75 -4.33 -4.05
CA THR A 133 5.49 -3.04 -4.68
C THR A 133 6.48 -2.78 -5.80
N ARG A 134 5.98 -2.26 -6.91
CA ARG A 134 6.79 -1.66 -7.96
C ARG A 134 6.70 -0.14 -7.84
N TYR A 135 7.79 0.55 -8.17
CA TYR A 135 7.79 2.00 -8.22
C TYR A 135 6.93 2.46 -9.40
N SER A 136 6.03 3.38 -9.10
CA SER A 136 5.31 4.16 -10.09
C SER A 136 5.66 5.63 -9.83
N PRO A 137 6.30 6.32 -10.80
CA PRO A 137 6.65 7.74 -10.64
C PRO A 137 5.42 8.63 -10.56
#